data_324f6f4ed715fc0ed19c4ba74be23bd8
#
_entry.id   324f6f4ed715fc0ed19c4ba74be23bd8
#
_cell.length_a   1.000
_cell.length_b   1.000
_cell.length_c   1.000
_cell.angle_alpha   90.00
_cell.angle_beta   90.00
_cell.angle_gamma   90.00
#
_symmetry.space_group_name_H-M   'P 1'
#
loop_
_entity.id
_entity.type
_entity.pdbx_description
1 polymer ?
#
loop_
_entity_poly.entity_id
_entity_poly.type
_entity_poly.pdbx_seq_one_letter_code
_entity_poly.pdbx_strand_id
1 'polypeptide(L)'
;MNGFTLFETIVAIGLVLVGLITALALITTSLFYISNVQDRLIAANLAAEGIEIVRNIRDNNWLQGASWNNGLTDGDFQAAYNSPALSAYSGQPLLLDSTANLYSYASGAATVYTRKISIANISTDEIKVISTVVWQSRNVSYNSSAEDRLFNWK
;
A
#
# COMPACT_ATOMS: atom_id res chain seq x y z
N MET A 1 36.44 31.80 44.07
CA MET A 1 35.55 30.92 43.30
C MET A 1 34.15 31.52 43.43
N ASN A 2 33.58 32.05 42.35
CA ASN A 2 32.24 32.58 42.33
C ASN A 2 31.28 31.41 42.25
N GLY A 3 30.44 31.20 43.30
CA GLY A 3 29.40 30.16 43.27
C GLY A 3 28.24 30.59 42.39
N PHE A 4 27.59 29.62 41.75
CA PHE A 4 26.35 29.87 40.99
C PHE A 4 25.26 30.40 41.90
N THR A 5 24.54 31.42 41.43
CA THR A 5 23.38 31.93 42.12
C THR A 5 22.16 30.99 41.93
N LEU A 6 21.25 30.96 42.90
CA LEU A 6 20.01 30.18 42.79
C LEU A 6 19.22 30.53 41.51
N PHE A 7 19.21 31.78 41.12
CA PHE A 7 18.57 32.27 39.91
C PHE A 7 19.21 31.67 38.63
N GLU A 8 20.54 31.61 38.56
CA GLU A 8 21.29 31.07 37.44
C GLU A 8 21.06 29.56 37.26
N THR A 9 20.94 28.82 38.38
CA THR A 9 20.62 27.38 38.31
C THR A 9 19.19 27.13 37.83
N ILE A 10 18.21 27.95 38.25
CA ILE A 10 16.81 27.83 37.77
C ILE A 10 16.73 28.13 36.28
N VAL A 11 17.40 29.17 35.79
CA VAL A 11 17.45 29.50 34.36
C VAL A 11 18.13 28.40 33.57
N ALA A 12 19.26 27.86 34.03
CA ALA A 12 19.96 26.78 33.37
C ALA A 12 19.10 25.50 33.25
N ILE A 13 18.42 25.12 34.36
CA ILE A 13 17.48 23.98 34.33
C ILE A 13 16.33 24.23 33.34
N GLY A 14 15.75 25.45 33.35
CA GLY A 14 14.69 25.82 32.42
C GLY A 14 15.10 25.68 30.96
N LEU A 15 16.29 26.14 30.59
CA LEU A 15 16.82 26.01 29.23
C LEU A 15 17.06 24.54 28.83
N VAL A 16 17.62 23.74 29.75
CA VAL A 16 17.80 22.30 29.53
C VAL A 16 16.48 21.59 29.33
N LEU A 17 15.46 21.89 30.14
CA LEU A 17 14.12 21.27 29.98
C LEU A 17 13.48 21.63 28.64
N VAL A 18 13.54 22.89 28.21
CA VAL A 18 13.04 23.30 26.89
C VAL A 18 13.76 22.54 25.79
N GLY A 19 15.10 22.42 25.87
CA GLY A 19 15.90 21.63 24.92
C GLY A 19 15.50 20.16 24.85
N LEU A 20 15.28 19.52 25.99
CA LEU A 20 14.85 18.12 26.08
C LEU A 20 13.45 17.90 25.50
N ILE A 21 12.48 18.76 25.83
CA ILE A 21 11.10 18.66 25.32
C ILE A 21 11.08 18.80 23.80
N THR A 22 11.80 19.76 23.23
CA THR A 22 11.88 19.94 21.78
C THR A 22 12.56 18.76 21.08
N ALA A 23 13.62 18.21 21.67
CA ALA A 23 14.30 17.02 21.12
C ALA A 23 13.36 15.80 21.11
N LEU A 24 12.63 15.55 22.20
CA LEU A 24 11.64 14.47 22.26
C LEU A 24 10.51 14.65 21.24
N ALA A 25 10.00 15.87 21.05
CA ALA A 25 8.98 16.18 20.04
C ALA A 25 9.47 15.89 18.62
N LEU A 26 10.72 16.23 18.30
CA LEU A 26 11.32 15.92 17.00
C LEU A 26 11.47 14.41 16.77
N ILE A 27 11.90 13.65 17.78
CA ILE A 27 12.04 12.19 17.67
C ILE A 27 10.67 11.55 17.38
N THR A 28 9.64 11.89 18.17
CA THR A 28 8.30 11.31 17.99
C THR A 28 7.71 11.65 16.62
N THR A 29 7.93 12.86 16.13
CA THR A 29 7.50 13.29 14.79
C THR A 29 8.25 12.52 13.71
N SER A 30 9.56 12.33 13.85
CA SER A 30 10.39 11.58 12.91
C SER A 30 9.94 10.12 12.80
N LEU A 31 9.69 9.44 13.92
CA LEU A 31 9.19 8.06 13.92
C LEU A 31 7.84 7.94 13.20
N PHE A 32 6.97 8.92 13.35
CA PHE A 32 5.70 8.95 12.62
C PHE A 32 5.90 9.08 11.10
N TYR A 33 6.80 9.95 10.67
CA TYR A 33 7.10 10.08 9.23
C TYR A 33 7.69 8.80 8.64
N ILE A 34 8.58 8.13 9.37
CA ILE A 34 9.17 6.85 8.93
C ILE A 34 8.08 5.80 8.73
N SER A 35 7.15 5.64 9.69
CA SER A 35 6.03 4.71 9.56
C SER A 35 5.16 5.01 8.34
N ASN A 36 4.82 6.29 8.11
CA ASN A 36 4.03 6.67 6.93
C ASN A 36 4.74 6.39 5.60
N VAL A 37 6.07 6.57 5.53
CA VAL A 37 6.85 6.26 4.33
C VAL A 37 6.85 4.76 4.08
N GLN A 38 6.98 3.93 5.11
CA GLN A 38 6.91 2.48 5.00
C GLN A 38 5.54 2.02 4.50
N ASP A 39 4.45 2.54 5.08
CA ASP A 39 3.10 2.20 4.65
C ASP A 39 2.86 2.58 3.18
N ARG A 40 3.33 3.75 2.75
CA ARG A 40 3.23 4.18 1.34
C ARG A 40 4.01 3.27 0.40
N LEU A 41 5.21 2.84 0.80
CA LEU A 41 6.03 1.94 0.00
C LEU A 41 5.36 0.57 -0.16
N ILE A 42 4.84 0.01 0.94
CA ILE A 42 4.10 -1.25 0.92
C ILE A 42 2.86 -1.11 0.01
N ALA A 43 2.07 -0.06 0.18
CA ALA A 43 0.87 0.17 -0.62
C ALA A 43 1.20 0.34 -2.12
N ALA A 44 2.29 1.04 -2.46
CA ALA A 44 2.72 1.19 -3.85
C ALA A 44 3.13 -0.15 -4.48
N ASN A 45 3.86 -0.99 -3.74
CA ASN A 45 4.24 -2.33 -4.19
C ASN A 45 3.01 -3.24 -4.36
N LEU A 46 2.05 -3.19 -3.43
CA LEU A 46 0.80 -3.94 -3.54
C LEU A 46 -0.07 -3.46 -4.71
N ALA A 47 -0.04 -2.16 -5.02
CA ALA A 47 -0.74 -1.63 -6.19
C ALA A 47 -0.07 -2.10 -7.50
N ALA A 48 1.26 -2.06 -7.58
CA ALA A 48 2.00 -2.59 -8.73
C ALA A 48 1.77 -4.10 -8.91
N GLU A 49 1.79 -4.87 -7.82
CA GLU A 49 1.46 -6.31 -7.83
C GLU A 49 0.06 -6.56 -8.42
N GLY A 50 -0.94 -5.72 -8.07
CA GLY A 50 -2.28 -5.84 -8.63
C GLY A 50 -2.33 -5.70 -10.16
N ILE A 51 -1.53 -4.81 -10.74
CA ILE A 51 -1.37 -4.68 -12.19
C ILE A 51 -0.73 -5.95 -12.77
N GLU A 52 0.33 -6.46 -12.11
CA GLU A 52 1.06 -7.63 -12.58
C GLU A 52 0.21 -8.90 -12.58
N ILE A 53 -0.70 -9.04 -11.61
CA ILE A 53 -1.67 -10.15 -11.59
C ILE A 53 -2.55 -10.12 -12.84
N VAL A 54 -3.11 -8.96 -13.20
CA VAL A 54 -3.95 -8.83 -14.41
C VAL A 54 -3.14 -9.11 -15.67
N ARG A 55 -1.90 -8.61 -15.74
CA ARG A 55 -0.98 -8.88 -16.84
C ARG A 55 -0.70 -10.39 -16.98
N ASN A 56 -0.46 -11.07 -15.87
CA ASN A 56 -0.26 -12.51 -15.84
C ASN A 56 -1.49 -13.29 -16.34
N ILE A 57 -2.71 -12.88 -15.96
CA ILE A 57 -3.94 -13.50 -16.47
C ILE A 57 -4.05 -13.31 -17.97
N ARG A 58 -3.81 -12.10 -18.51
CA ARG A 58 -3.79 -11.85 -19.97
C ARG A 58 -2.78 -12.77 -20.69
N ASP A 59 -1.56 -12.83 -20.18
CA ASP A 59 -0.48 -13.60 -20.81
C ASP A 59 -0.78 -15.10 -20.76
N ASN A 60 -1.37 -15.59 -19.68
CA ASN A 60 -1.85 -16.97 -19.58
C ASN A 60 -2.97 -17.27 -20.58
N ASN A 61 -3.90 -16.34 -20.81
CA ASN A 61 -4.93 -16.50 -21.82
C ASN A 61 -4.31 -16.72 -23.22
N TRP A 62 -3.30 -15.96 -23.58
CA TRP A 62 -2.57 -16.17 -24.86
C TRP A 62 -1.86 -17.52 -24.93
N LEU A 63 -1.20 -17.94 -23.86
CA LEU A 63 -0.51 -19.22 -23.81
C LEU A 63 -1.47 -20.41 -23.95
N GLN A 64 -2.70 -20.26 -23.48
CA GLN A 64 -3.75 -21.27 -23.59
C GLN A 64 -4.55 -21.19 -24.89
N GLY A 65 -4.27 -20.23 -25.76
CA GLY A 65 -5.02 -20.00 -26.99
C GLY A 65 -6.44 -19.47 -26.79
N ALA A 66 -6.73 -18.92 -25.61
CA ALA A 66 -8.01 -18.28 -25.30
C ALA A 66 -8.03 -16.81 -25.79
N SER A 67 -9.21 -16.19 -25.73
CA SER A 67 -9.29 -14.74 -25.93
C SER A 67 -8.40 -14.01 -24.91
N TRP A 68 -7.59 -13.06 -25.37
CA TRP A 68 -6.60 -12.36 -24.55
C TRP A 68 -7.18 -11.71 -23.28
N ASN A 69 -8.41 -11.23 -23.38
CA ASN A 69 -9.15 -10.57 -22.31
C ASN A 69 -10.15 -11.49 -21.59
N ASN A 70 -10.03 -12.82 -21.75
CA ASN A 70 -10.91 -13.77 -21.08
C ASN A 70 -10.82 -13.59 -19.55
N GLY A 71 -11.98 -13.36 -18.89
CA GLY A 71 -12.05 -13.08 -17.46
C GLY A 71 -11.66 -11.65 -17.03
N LEU A 72 -11.29 -10.78 -18.00
CA LEU A 72 -10.95 -9.37 -17.77
C LEU A 72 -12.11 -8.46 -18.22
N THR A 73 -13.25 -8.57 -17.55
CA THR A 73 -14.45 -7.77 -17.82
C THR A 73 -14.44 -6.45 -17.07
N ASP A 74 -15.31 -5.51 -17.47
CA ASP A 74 -15.51 -4.26 -16.72
C ASP A 74 -15.97 -4.54 -15.30
N GLY A 75 -15.39 -3.83 -14.33
CA GLY A 75 -15.79 -3.94 -12.94
C GLY A 75 -14.64 -3.77 -11.94
N ASP A 76 -15.02 -3.95 -10.67
CA ASP A 76 -14.09 -3.91 -9.55
C ASP A 76 -13.84 -5.31 -9.01
N PHE A 77 -12.58 -5.66 -8.86
CA PHE A 77 -12.11 -7.00 -8.51
C PHE A 77 -11.09 -6.98 -7.38
N GLN A 78 -10.81 -8.17 -6.87
CA GLN A 78 -9.69 -8.47 -6.00
C GLN A 78 -9.02 -9.77 -6.44
N ALA A 79 -7.73 -9.89 -6.21
CA ALA A 79 -6.95 -11.10 -6.47
C ALA A 79 -5.71 -11.13 -5.57
N ALA A 80 -5.24 -12.30 -5.19
CA ALA A 80 -3.94 -12.51 -4.55
C ALA A 80 -2.88 -12.83 -5.58
N TYR A 81 -1.60 -12.79 -5.19
CA TYR A 81 -0.45 -13.08 -6.05
C TYR A 81 -0.54 -14.43 -6.79
N ASN A 82 -1.20 -15.41 -6.20
CA ASN A 82 -1.37 -16.77 -6.73
C ASN A 82 -2.78 -17.05 -7.28
N SER A 83 -3.61 -16.03 -7.44
CA SER A 83 -4.97 -16.20 -7.96
C SER A 83 -4.94 -16.47 -9.46
N PRO A 84 -5.54 -17.58 -9.94
CA PRO A 84 -5.60 -17.86 -11.37
C PRO A 84 -6.63 -17.00 -12.11
N ALA A 85 -7.53 -16.34 -11.38
CA ALA A 85 -8.60 -15.49 -11.89
C ALA A 85 -8.93 -14.39 -10.89
N LEU A 86 -9.64 -13.37 -11.36
CA LEU A 86 -10.15 -12.28 -10.54
C LEU A 86 -11.43 -12.71 -9.82
N SER A 87 -11.60 -12.25 -8.58
CA SER A 87 -12.84 -12.38 -7.81
C SER A 87 -13.49 -11.01 -7.66
N ALA A 88 -14.81 -10.95 -7.50
CA ALA A 88 -15.51 -9.69 -7.24
C ALA A 88 -14.95 -9.00 -5.99
N TYR A 89 -14.79 -7.69 -6.05
CA TYR A 89 -14.28 -6.91 -4.93
C TYR A 89 -15.23 -6.96 -3.73
N SER A 90 -14.71 -7.38 -2.58
CA SER A 90 -15.51 -7.52 -1.34
C SER A 90 -15.19 -6.46 -0.28
N GLY A 91 -14.15 -5.66 -0.49
CA GLY A 91 -13.67 -4.67 0.49
C GLY A 91 -12.90 -5.27 1.67
N GLN A 92 -12.56 -6.57 1.63
CA GLN A 92 -11.79 -7.21 2.69
C GLN A 92 -10.32 -6.78 2.66
N PRO A 93 -9.67 -6.67 3.84
CA PRO A 93 -8.25 -6.39 3.91
C PRO A 93 -7.42 -7.58 3.40
N LEU A 94 -6.24 -7.28 2.89
CA LEU A 94 -5.22 -8.27 2.61
C LEU A 94 -4.71 -8.88 3.93
N LEU A 95 -4.45 -10.19 3.91
CA LEU A 95 -3.87 -10.95 5.01
C LEU A 95 -2.37 -11.14 4.74
N LEU A 96 -1.54 -10.93 5.76
CA LEU A 96 -0.10 -11.16 5.67
C LEU A 96 0.24 -12.52 6.31
N ASP A 97 0.75 -13.44 5.50
CA ASP A 97 1.43 -14.63 6.00
C ASP A 97 2.85 -14.24 6.43
N SER A 98 3.09 -14.22 7.74
CA SER A 98 4.39 -13.84 8.31
C SER A 98 5.50 -14.85 8.03
N THR A 99 5.17 -16.11 7.69
CA THR A 99 6.14 -17.16 7.39
C THR A 99 6.65 -17.04 5.96
N ALA A 100 5.74 -16.83 5.01
CA ALA A 100 6.07 -16.64 3.60
C ALA A 100 6.36 -15.18 3.23
N ASN A 101 5.99 -14.23 4.09
CA ASN A 101 6.03 -12.79 3.86
C ASN A 101 5.26 -12.38 2.59
N LEU A 102 4.09 -12.98 2.39
CA LEU A 102 3.23 -12.78 1.22
C LEU A 102 1.84 -12.27 1.64
N TYR A 103 1.27 -11.42 0.78
CA TYR A 103 -0.07 -10.90 0.97
C TYR A 103 -1.11 -11.73 0.18
N SER A 104 -2.18 -12.16 0.85
CA SER A 104 -3.22 -12.99 0.26
C SER A 104 -4.61 -12.66 0.82
N TYR A 105 -5.65 -13.36 0.34
CA TYR A 105 -6.98 -13.34 0.93
C TYR A 105 -7.34 -14.69 1.61
N ALA A 106 -6.42 -15.66 1.63
CA ALA A 106 -6.70 -17.01 2.10
C ALA A 106 -6.26 -17.27 3.54
N SER A 107 -5.06 -16.82 3.92
CA SER A 107 -4.46 -17.09 5.23
C SER A 107 -3.53 -15.98 5.67
N GLY A 108 -3.37 -15.82 6.99
CA GLY A 108 -2.50 -14.83 7.60
C GLY A 108 -3.21 -13.89 8.56
N ALA A 109 -2.48 -12.93 9.11
CA ALA A 109 -3.03 -11.88 9.96
C ALA A 109 -3.61 -10.75 9.11
N ALA A 110 -4.78 -10.22 9.49
CA ALA A 110 -5.38 -9.09 8.79
C ALA A 110 -4.47 -7.86 8.86
N THR A 111 -4.25 -7.22 7.72
CA THR A 111 -3.48 -5.98 7.62
C THR A 111 -4.39 -4.76 7.53
N VAL A 112 -3.79 -3.58 7.47
CA VAL A 112 -4.53 -2.33 7.25
C VAL A 112 -4.81 -2.04 5.77
N TYR A 113 -4.27 -2.85 4.85
CA TYR A 113 -4.32 -2.61 3.41
C TYR A 113 -5.49 -3.32 2.76
N THR A 114 -6.28 -2.57 1.97
CA THR A 114 -7.34 -3.10 1.12
C THR A 114 -7.01 -2.77 -0.32
N ARG A 115 -6.95 -3.79 -1.20
CA ARG A 115 -6.64 -3.62 -2.61
C ARG A 115 -7.88 -3.83 -3.47
N LYS A 116 -8.12 -2.90 -4.39
CA LYS A 116 -9.14 -2.94 -5.43
C LYS A 116 -8.48 -2.85 -6.79
N ILE A 117 -8.86 -3.73 -7.70
CA ILE A 117 -8.44 -3.75 -9.11
C ILE A 117 -9.65 -3.39 -9.95
N SER A 118 -9.63 -2.22 -10.57
CA SER A 118 -10.69 -1.75 -11.46
C SER A 118 -10.27 -1.97 -12.90
N ILE A 119 -11.11 -2.62 -13.70
CA ILE A 119 -10.89 -2.88 -15.11
C ILE A 119 -11.96 -2.16 -15.93
N ALA A 120 -11.53 -1.50 -17.00
CA ALA A 120 -12.39 -0.89 -17.99
C ALA A 120 -11.92 -1.27 -19.40
N ASN A 121 -12.80 -1.90 -20.19
CA ASN A 121 -12.56 -2.21 -21.59
C ASN A 121 -12.75 -0.92 -22.41
N ILE A 122 -11.66 -0.40 -22.97
CA ILE A 122 -11.65 0.85 -23.75
C ILE A 122 -12.00 0.55 -25.20
N SER A 123 -11.50 -0.59 -25.74
CA SER A 123 -11.79 -1.06 -27.09
C SER A 123 -11.66 -2.60 -27.13
N THR A 124 -11.83 -3.20 -28.31
CA THR A 124 -11.60 -4.64 -28.53
C THR A 124 -10.17 -5.06 -28.24
N ASP A 125 -9.22 -4.13 -28.38
CA ASP A 125 -7.78 -4.39 -28.29
C ASP A 125 -7.10 -3.66 -27.14
N GLU A 126 -7.86 -2.97 -26.27
CA GLU A 126 -7.32 -2.18 -25.15
C GLU A 126 -8.18 -2.31 -23.91
N ILE A 127 -7.57 -2.65 -22.78
CA ILE A 127 -8.16 -2.53 -21.45
C ILE A 127 -7.31 -1.60 -20.58
N LYS A 128 -7.99 -0.79 -19.77
CA LYS A 128 -7.39 0.03 -18.72
C LYS A 128 -7.53 -0.71 -17.39
N VAL A 129 -6.45 -0.80 -16.65
CA VAL A 129 -6.39 -1.42 -15.33
C VAL A 129 -5.91 -0.39 -14.32
N ILE A 130 -6.65 -0.22 -13.22
CA ILE A 130 -6.23 0.60 -12.09
C ILE A 130 -6.23 -0.27 -10.84
N SER A 131 -5.07 -0.41 -10.21
CA SER A 131 -4.95 -1.07 -8.91
C SER A 131 -4.80 -0.02 -7.83
N THR A 132 -5.77 0.07 -6.92
CA THR A 132 -5.78 1.03 -5.82
C THR A 132 -5.68 0.30 -4.50
N VAL A 133 -4.72 0.70 -3.67
CA VAL A 133 -4.56 0.22 -2.30
C VAL A 133 -4.91 1.35 -1.35
N VAL A 134 -5.83 1.07 -0.43
CA VAL A 134 -6.28 2.00 0.61
C VAL A 134 -5.83 1.46 1.96
N TRP A 135 -5.37 2.36 2.83
CA TRP A 135 -5.04 2.03 4.24
C TRP A 135 -5.39 3.18 5.16
N GLN A 136 -5.48 2.89 6.45
CA GLN A 136 -5.71 3.88 7.49
C GLN A 136 -4.52 3.97 8.43
N SER A 137 -4.11 5.19 8.75
CA SER A 137 -3.14 5.49 9.80
C SER A 137 -3.66 6.65 10.64
N ARG A 138 -3.79 6.47 11.96
CA ARG A 138 -4.31 7.47 12.93
C ARG A 138 -5.65 8.09 12.49
N ASN A 139 -6.61 7.28 12.07
CA ASN A 139 -7.93 7.72 11.57
C ASN A 139 -7.90 8.59 10.30
N VAL A 140 -6.77 8.65 9.60
CA VAL A 140 -6.66 9.28 8.29
C VAL A 140 -6.55 8.18 7.24
N SER A 141 -7.38 8.27 6.20
CA SER A 141 -7.35 7.34 5.06
C SER A 141 -6.36 7.84 4.02
N TYR A 142 -5.52 6.94 3.56
CA TYR A 142 -4.54 7.16 2.49
C TYR A 142 -4.79 6.19 1.36
N ASN A 143 -4.32 6.51 0.18
CA ASN A 143 -4.34 5.60 -0.96
C ASN A 143 -3.06 5.71 -1.79
N SER A 144 -2.79 4.62 -2.52
CA SER A 144 -1.78 4.56 -3.57
C SER A 144 -2.39 3.80 -4.74
N SER A 145 -2.19 4.30 -5.97
CA SER A 145 -2.74 3.69 -7.17
C SER A 145 -1.66 3.52 -8.22
N ALA A 146 -1.72 2.38 -8.91
CA ALA A 146 -0.99 2.13 -10.15
C ALA A 146 -2.01 1.99 -11.28
N GLU A 147 -1.70 2.55 -12.45
CA GLU A 147 -2.50 2.44 -13.66
C GLU A 147 -1.66 1.87 -14.79
N ASP A 148 -2.25 0.99 -15.59
CA ASP A 148 -1.66 0.46 -16.81
C ASP A 148 -2.72 0.27 -17.89
N ARG A 149 -2.26 0.23 -19.14
CA ARG A 149 -3.08 -0.09 -20.32
C ARG A 149 -2.52 -1.34 -20.99
N LEU A 150 -3.34 -2.35 -21.05
CA LEU A 150 -2.99 -3.63 -21.64
C LEU A 150 -3.61 -3.74 -23.02
N PHE A 151 -2.81 -4.21 -23.97
CA PHE A 151 -3.19 -4.29 -25.38
C PHE A 151 -3.17 -5.72 -25.87
N ASN A 152 -4.03 -5.98 -26.86
CA ASN A 152 -3.97 -7.18 -27.69
C ASN A 152 -2.93 -6.96 -28.79
N TRP A 153 -1.70 -7.43 -28.54
CA TRP A 153 -0.57 -7.24 -29.47
C TRP A 153 -0.17 -8.51 -30.23
N LYS A 154 -0.96 -9.57 -30.10
CA LYS A 154 -0.79 -10.85 -30.83
C LYS A 154 -1.79 -10.96 -31.95
#